data_a83238d4c455c22bb880eb78550ee983
#
_entry.id   a83238d4c455c22bb880eb78550ee983
#
_cell.length_a   1.000
_cell.length_b   1.000
_cell.length_c   1.000
_cell.angle_alpha   90.00
_cell.angle_beta   90.00
_cell.angle_gamma   90.00
#
_symmetry.space_group_name_H-M   'P 1'
#
loop_
_entity.id
_entity.type
_entity.pdbx_description
1 polymer ?
#
loop_
_entity_poly.entity_id
_entity_poly.type
_entity_poly.pdbx_seq_one_letter_code
_entity_poly.pdbx_strand_id
1 'polypeptide(L)'
;MSNPRLVVEAIEPDYSALSDHPFANLMPMMSEEERARQLATDIRRNGLQVRIDLFEGMILDGRNRYRALKSLGITPAEEHFKLFTGTKAEAEAYVISTNLHRRQLNNRQKQEFAQAMIAKYPDKSDFALGHLTSLSKNTIAAAREALANSPEKRRADAFAKAWNALSEEQQVSFVLAHRADIRDMLAMEGVST
;
A
#
# COMPACT_ATOMS: atom_id res chain seq x y z
N MET A 1 -45.20 24.70 -2.96
CA MET A 1 -44.29 24.40 -1.81
C MET A 1 -43.00 23.86 -2.36
N SER A 2 -41.97 24.70 -2.44
CA SER A 2 -40.67 24.34 -3.00
C SER A 2 -39.87 23.55 -2.02
N ASN A 3 -39.44 22.35 -2.40
CA ASN A 3 -38.60 21.47 -1.61
C ASN A 3 -37.19 22.09 -1.50
N PRO A 4 -36.65 22.40 -0.33
CA PRO A 4 -35.28 22.90 -0.23
C PRO A 4 -34.31 21.79 -0.62
N ARG A 5 -33.62 21.96 -1.77
CA ARG A 5 -32.46 21.18 -2.09
C ARG A 5 -31.42 21.36 -0.96
N LEU A 6 -31.17 20.32 -0.21
CA LEU A 6 -30.00 20.25 0.66
C LEU A 6 -28.77 20.40 -0.23
N VAL A 7 -28.19 21.58 -0.24
CA VAL A 7 -26.84 21.81 -0.77
C VAL A 7 -25.93 21.20 0.26
N VAL A 8 -25.51 19.94 0.03
CA VAL A 8 -24.39 19.38 0.76
C VAL A 8 -23.16 20.13 0.24
N GLU A 9 -22.68 21.12 1.00
CA GLU A 9 -21.38 21.72 0.75
C GLU A 9 -20.37 20.56 0.74
N ALA A 10 -19.80 20.31 -0.41
CA ALA A 10 -18.71 19.35 -0.54
C ALA A 10 -17.55 19.89 0.30
N ILE A 11 -17.27 19.26 1.43
CA ILE A 11 -16.09 19.59 2.23
C ILE A 11 -14.89 19.32 1.32
N GLU A 12 -14.21 20.38 0.92
CA GLU A 12 -13.00 20.25 0.11
C GLU A 12 -11.97 19.45 0.91
N PRO A 13 -11.32 18.45 0.28
CA PRO A 13 -10.32 17.66 0.98
C PRO A 13 -9.12 18.53 1.38
N ASP A 14 -8.59 18.30 2.56
CA ASP A 14 -7.32 18.92 2.95
C ASP A 14 -6.16 18.28 2.13
N TYR A 15 -5.84 18.93 1.01
CA TYR A 15 -4.80 18.48 0.10
C TYR A 15 -3.40 18.42 0.76
N SER A 16 -3.19 19.08 1.89
CA SER A 16 -1.91 19.08 2.61
C SER A 16 -1.71 17.83 3.47
N ALA A 17 -2.79 17.11 3.82
CA ALA A 17 -2.80 15.99 4.76
C ALA A 17 -3.34 14.67 4.18
N LEU A 18 -3.30 14.50 2.86
CA LEU A 18 -3.81 13.29 2.20
C LEU A 18 -3.01 12.04 2.57
N SER A 19 -3.74 10.95 2.82
CA SER A 19 -3.20 9.61 3.02
C SER A 19 -3.06 8.85 1.69
N ASP A 20 -2.22 7.81 1.71
CA ASP A 20 -2.07 6.90 0.58
C ASP A 20 -3.23 5.91 0.54
N HIS A 21 -3.85 5.70 -0.62
CA HIS A 21 -4.86 4.65 -0.80
C HIS A 21 -4.20 3.26 -0.69
N PRO A 22 -4.88 2.24 -0.08
CA PRO A 22 -4.34 0.89 0.04
C PRO A 22 -3.82 0.29 -1.27
N PHE A 23 -4.47 0.56 -2.42
CA PHE A 23 -3.99 0.10 -3.73
C PHE A 23 -2.67 0.75 -4.13
N ALA A 24 -2.43 2.00 -3.77
CA ALA A 24 -1.15 2.65 -4.01
C ALA A 24 -0.01 1.93 -3.27
N ASN A 25 -0.27 1.35 -2.10
CA ASN A 25 0.71 0.64 -1.29
C ASN A 25 1.18 -0.69 -1.89
N LEU A 26 0.46 -1.22 -2.90
CA LEU A 26 0.93 -2.38 -3.67
C LEU A 26 2.23 -2.09 -4.44
N MET A 27 2.48 -0.82 -4.75
CA MET A 27 3.65 -0.43 -5.54
C MET A 27 4.79 0.05 -4.64
N PRO A 28 6.04 -0.36 -4.92
CA PRO A 28 7.17 0.11 -4.13
C PRO A 28 7.38 1.61 -4.28
N MET A 29 7.85 2.25 -3.21
CA MET A 29 8.22 3.65 -3.20
C MET A 29 9.63 3.87 -3.77
N MET A 30 9.89 5.05 -4.34
CA MET A 30 11.26 5.50 -4.56
C MET A 30 11.94 5.75 -3.21
N SER A 31 13.26 5.52 -3.16
CA SER A 31 14.04 5.98 -2.01
C SER A 31 13.96 7.52 -1.90
N GLU A 32 14.22 8.03 -0.71
CA GLU A 32 14.21 9.49 -0.49
C GLU A 32 15.26 10.19 -1.35
N GLU A 33 16.44 9.59 -1.48
CA GLU A 33 17.52 10.12 -2.30
C GLU A 33 17.18 10.15 -3.80
N GLU A 34 16.58 9.08 -4.32
CA GLU A 34 16.12 9.03 -5.72
C GLU A 34 15.05 10.08 -5.97
N ARG A 35 14.08 10.20 -5.05
CA ARG A 35 13.01 11.16 -5.15
C ARG A 35 13.55 12.60 -5.14
N ALA A 36 14.49 12.91 -4.26
CA ALA A 36 15.10 14.23 -4.18
C ALA A 36 15.91 14.58 -5.44
N ARG A 37 16.75 13.65 -5.93
CA ARG A 37 17.61 13.88 -7.08
C ARG A 37 16.85 13.95 -8.41
N GLN A 38 15.88 13.09 -8.62
CA GLN A 38 15.20 12.98 -9.91
C GLN A 38 13.92 13.81 -9.92
N LEU A 39 12.98 13.46 -9.04
CA LEU A 39 11.62 13.97 -9.10
C LEU A 39 11.49 15.39 -8.54
N ALA A 40 12.05 15.67 -7.37
CA ALA A 40 12.00 17.01 -6.79
C ALA A 40 12.77 18.02 -7.63
N THR A 41 13.91 17.62 -8.21
CA THR A 41 14.68 18.48 -9.11
C THR A 41 13.91 18.80 -10.38
N ASP A 42 13.22 17.81 -10.95
CA ASP A 42 12.37 18.00 -12.15
C ASP A 42 11.18 18.91 -11.84
N ILE A 43 10.44 18.64 -10.76
CA ILE A 43 9.30 19.47 -10.34
C ILE A 43 9.73 20.92 -10.07
N ARG A 44 10.90 21.14 -9.47
CA ARG A 44 11.43 22.50 -9.23
C ARG A 44 11.68 23.25 -10.54
N ARG A 45 12.13 22.56 -11.58
CA ARG A 45 12.48 23.18 -12.89
C ARG A 45 11.26 23.38 -13.78
N ASN A 46 10.39 22.38 -13.83
CA ASN A 46 9.36 22.24 -14.86
C ASN A 46 7.94 22.33 -14.28
N GLY A 47 7.79 22.40 -12.96
CA GLY A 47 6.50 22.24 -12.29
C GLY A 47 6.02 20.79 -12.30
N LEU A 48 4.85 20.54 -11.69
CA LEU A 48 4.24 19.21 -11.67
C LEU A 48 3.57 18.91 -13.03
N GLN A 49 4.25 18.17 -13.89
CA GLN A 49 3.79 17.86 -15.25
C GLN A 49 2.63 16.86 -15.28
N VAL A 50 2.55 15.97 -14.31
CA VAL A 50 1.51 14.93 -14.22
C VAL A 50 0.82 15.03 -12.87
N ARG A 51 -0.48 15.29 -12.88
CA ARG A 51 -1.29 15.40 -11.67
C ARG A 51 -1.28 14.11 -10.87
N ILE A 52 -1.58 14.23 -9.59
CA ILE A 52 -1.72 13.14 -8.63
C ILE A 52 -3.15 12.64 -8.70
N ASP A 53 -3.34 11.34 -8.81
CA ASP A 53 -4.67 10.73 -8.88
C ASP A 53 -5.22 10.49 -7.49
N LEU A 54 -6.46 10.92 -7.25
CA LEU A 54 -7.21 10.67 -6.01
C LEU A 54 -8.35 9.69 -6.27
N PHE A 55 -8.57 8.81 -5.32
CA PHE A 55 -9.72 7.92 -5.26
C PHE A 55 -10.18 7.78 -3.80
N GLU A 56 -11.49 7.88 -3.55
CA GLU A 56 -12.07 7.87 -2.20
C GLU A 56 -11.38 8.86 -1.22
N GLY A 57 -10.95 10.03 -1.71
CA GLY A 57 -10.27 11.05 -0.89
C GLY A 57 -8.81 10.75 -0.55
N MET A 58 -8.22 9.69 -1.10
CA MET A 58 -6.86 9.25 -0.84
C MET A 58 -6.03 9.24 -2.12
N ILE A 59 -4.70 9.26 -1.98
CA ILE A 59 -3.76 9.23 -3.12
C ILE A 59 -3.75 7.84 -3.75
N LEU A 60 -4.30 7.71 -4.96
CA LEU A 60 -4.32 6.47 -5.73
C LEU A 60 -3.02 6.26 -6.51
N ASP A 61 -2.55 7.28 -7.25
CA ASP A 61 -1.23 7.29 -7.91
C ASP A 61 -0.55 8.64 -7.71
N GLY A 62 0.78 8.63 -7.67
CA GLY A 62 1.59 9.84 -7.54
C GLY A 62 2.12 10.11 -6.14
N ARG A 63 2.15 9.15 -5.23
CA ARG A 63 2.70 9.28 -3.87
C ARG A 63 4.08 9.93 -3.83
N ASN A 64 4.96 9.55 -4.77
CA ASN A 64 6.29 10.16 -4.86
C ASN A 64 6.22 11.63 -5.29
N ARG A 65 5.31 12.00 -6.19
CA ARG A 65 5.06 13.39 -6.59
C ARG A 65 4.55 14.22 -5.41
N TYR A 66 3.59 13.68 -4.66
CA TYR A 66 3.07 14.31 -3.45
C TYR A 66 4.16 14.58 -2.42
N ARG A 67 4.98 13.59 -2.11
CA ARG A 67 6.10 13.74 -1.18
C ARG A 67 7.18 14.69 -1.70
N ALA A 68 7.41 14.70 -3.01
CA ALA A 68 8.34 15.65 -3.64
C ALA A 68 7.85 17.09 -3.52
N LEU A 69 6.56 17.38 -3.77
CA LEU A 69 5.98 18.71 -3.53
C LEU A 69 6.22 19.16 -2.08
N LYS A 70 5.88 18.32 -1.11
CA LYS A 70 6.09 18.64 0.31
C LYS A 70 7.56 18.87 0.65
N SER A 71 8.48 18.09 0.12
CA SER A 71 9.93 18.27 0.35
C SER A 71 10.49 19.57 -0.27
N LEU A 72 9.80 20.10 -1.28
CA LEU A 72 10.13 21.39 -1.90
C LEU A 72 9.48 22.59 -1.16
N GLY A 73 8.71 22.37 -0.11
CA GLY A 73 7.93 23.39 0.58
C GLY A 73 6.73 23.90 -0.23
N ILE A 74 6.33 23.16 -1.29
CA ILE A 74 5.16 23.50 -2.09
C ILE A 74 3.93 22.90 -1.40
N THR A 75 2.99 23.76 -1.00
CA THR A 75 1.73 23.30 -0.42
C THR A 75 0.87 22.65 -1.52
N PRO A 76 0.51 21.37 -1.37
CA PRO A 76 -0.38 20.72 -2.35
C PRO A 76 -1.74 21.42 -2.38
N ALA A 77 -2.23 21.75 -3.57
CA ALA A 77 -3.50 22.42 -3.81
C ALA A 77 -4.26 21.69 -4.94
N GLU A 78 -5.52 22.03 -5.16
CA GLU A 78 -6.44 21.33 -6.07
C GLU A 78 -5.84 21.10 -7.47
N GLU A 79 -5.15 22.08 -8.02
CA GLU A 79 -4.55 21.99 -9.36
C GLU A 79 -3.52 20.86 -9.51
N HIS A 80 -2.95 20.39 -8.40
CA HIS A 80 -1.99 19.27 -8.40
C HIS A 80 -2.67 17.89 -8.52
N PHE A 81 -4.01 17.85 -8.39
CA PHE A 81 -4.76 16.59 -8.30
C PHE A 81 -5.75 16.43 -9.43
N LYS A 82 -6.15 15.20 -9.67
CA LYS A 82 -7.31 14.82 -10.46
C LYS A 82 -8.03 13.66 -9.79
N LEU A 83 -9.36 13.64 -9.90
CA LEU A 83 -10.17 12.55 -9.38
C LEU A 83 -10.15 11.36 -10.35
N PHE A 84 -9.88 10.18 -9.84
CA PHE A 84 -10.14 8.94 -10.56
C PHE A 84 -11.62 8.58 -10.43
N THR A 85 -12.28 8.40 -11.55
CA THR A 85 -13.68 7.99 -11.62
C THR A 85 -13.77 6.55 -12.08
N GLY A 86 -14.29 5.67 -11.23
CA GLY A 86 -14.42 4.25 -11.51
C GLY A 86 -14.71 3.43 -10.26
N THR A 87 -14.86 2.15 -10.43
CA THR A 87 -15.02 1.18 -9.34
C THR A 87 -13.69 0.88 -8.63
N LYS A 88 -13.75 0.27 -7.45
CA LYS A 88 -12.55 -0.20 -6.73
C LYS A 88 -11.70 -1.16 -7.57
N ALA A 89 -12.33 -2.05 -8.32
CA ALA A 89 -11.63 -2.99 -9.20
C ALA A 89 -10.88 -2.28 -10.34
N GLU A 90 -11.49 -1.23 -10.91
CA GLU A 90 -10.86 -0.41 -11.95
C GLU A 90 -9.73 0.45 -11.36
N ALA A 91 -9.90 0.99 -10.16
CA ALA A 91 -8.85 1.74 -9.46
C ALA A 91 -7.62 0.86 -9.17
N GLU A 92 -7.83 -0.37 -8.73
CA GLU A 92 -6.75 -1.33 -8.53
C GLU A 92 -6.02 -1.68 -9.84
N ALA A 93 -6.78 -2.02 -10.89
CA ALA A 93 -6.23 -2.32 -12.20
C ALA A 93 -5.45 -1.11 -12.79
N TYR A 94 -5.95 0.10 -12.55
CA TYR A 94 -5.30 1.35 -12.95
C TYR A 94 -3.92 1.50 -12.28
N VAL A 95 -3.84 1.32 -10.96
CA VAL A 95 -2.56 1.41 -10.23
C VAL A 95 -1.54 0.41 -10.76
N ILE A 96 -1.98 -0.85 -10.94
CA ILE A 96 -1.11 -1.91 -11.45
C ILE A 96 -0.62 -1.55 -12.86
N SER A 97 -1.52 -1.27 -13.80
CA SER A 97 -1.18 -1.01 -15.20
C SER A 97 -0.31 0.24 -15.38
N THR A 98 -0.66 1.35 -14.73
CA THR A 98 0.06 2.62 -14.85
C THR A 98 1.50 2.51 -14.34
N ASN A 99 1.71 1.75 -13.28
CA ASN A 99 3.04 1.61 -12.69
C ASN A 99 3.91 0.56 -13.41
N LEU A 100 3.30 -0.49 -13.94
CA LEU A 100 4.02 -1.51 -14.74
C LEU A 100 4.59 -0.93 -16.04
N HIS A 101 3.81 -0.10 -16.73
CA HIS A 101 4.24 0.50 -18.00
C HIS A 101 5.20 1.69 -17.83
N ARG A 102 5.14 2.41 -16.72
CA ARG A 102 5.95 3.63 -16.49
C ARG A 102 7.28 3.38 -15.80
N ARG A 103 7.45 2.31 -15.04
CA ARG A 103 8.67 2.07 -14.26
C ARG A 103 9.39 0.84 -14.73
N GLN A 104 10.67 1.02 -15.11
CA GLN A 104 11.60 -0.10 -15.08
C GLN A 104 11.91 -0.40 -13.60
N LEU A 105 11.07 -1.23 -12.97
CA LEU A 105 11.32 -1.70 -11.62
C LEU A 105 12.68 -2.42 -11.59
N ASN A 106 13.53 -2.06 -10.65
CA ASN A 106 14.73 -2.86 -10.38
C ASN A 106 14.35 -4.21 -9.75
N ASN A 107 15.31 -5.13 -9.67
CA ASN A 107 15.03 -6.49 -9.19
C ASN A 107 14.45 -6.52 -7.76
N ARG A 108 14.91 -5.64 -6.87
CA ARG A 108 14.37 -5.52 -5.53
C ARG A 108 12.91 -5.06 -5.53
N GLN A 109 12.60 -4.03 -6.30
CA GLN A 109 11.24 -3.50 -6.43
C GLN A 109 10.27 -4.52 -7.05
N LYS A 110 10.74 -5.32 -8.03
CA LYS A 110 9.95 -6.44 -8.59
C LYS A 110 9.63 -7.48 -7.53
N GLN A 111 10.59 -7.77 -6.67
CA GLN A 111 10.44 -8.73 -5.59
C GLN A 111 9.44 -8.23 -4.53
N GLU A 112 9.58 -6.98 -4.08
CA GLU A 112 8.67 -6.33 -3.13
C GLU A 112 7.23 -6.28 -3.68
N PHE A 113 7.07 -5.93 -4.96
CA PHE A 113 5.77 -5.92 -5.61
C PHE A 113 5.17 -7.33 -5.72
N ALA A 114 5.96 -8.33 -6.14
CA ALA A 114 5.51 -9.72 -6.21
C ALA A 114 5.05 -10.22 -4.83
N GLN A 115 5.79 -9.92 -3.75
CA GLN A 115 5.42 -10.29 -2.39
C GLN A 115 4.10 -9.64 -1.95
N ALA A 116 3.90 -8.35 -2.23
CA ALA A 116 2.66 -7.66 -1.93
C ALA A 116 1.46 -8.29 -2.67
N MET A 117 1.65 -8.68 -3.93
CA MET A 117 0.60 -9.32 -4.73
C MET A 117 0.29 -10.74 -4.25
N ILE A 118 1.30 -11.50 -3.81
CA ILE A 118 1.11 -12.83 -3.21
C ILE A 118 0.32 -12.71 -1.90
N ALA A 119 0.67 -11.74 -1.04
CA ALA A 119 -0.04 -11.51 0.21
C ALA A 119 -1.51 -11.13 -0.02
N LYS A 120 -1.79 -10.31 -1.04
CA LYS A 120 -3.13 -9.88 -1.39
C LYS A 120 -3.98 -10.98 -2.04
N TYR A 121 -3.37 -11.85 -2.81
CA TYR A 121 -4.03 -12.93 -3.55
C TYR A 121 -3.36 -14.29 -3.29
N PRO A 122 -3.43 -14.81 -2.06
CA PRO A 122 -2.69 -16.01 -1.66
C PRO A 122 -3.07 -17.25 -2.49
N ASP A 123 -4.33 -17.34 -2.93
CA ASP A 123 -4.86 -18.49 -3.66
C ASP A 123 -4.56 -18.46 -5.17
N LYS A 124 -4.04 -17.32 -5.69
CA LYS A 124 -3.70 -17.26 -7.11
C LYS A 124 -2.40 -17.99 -7.40
N SER A 125 -2.39 -18.75 -8.51
CA SER A 125 -1.19 -19.40 -9.00
C SER A 125 -0.14 -18.38 -9.45
N ASP A 126 1.12 -18.80 -9.50
CA ASP A 126 2.22 -17.95 -9.97
C ASP A 126 2.03 -17.50 -11.43
N PHE A 127 1.39 -18.35 -12.24
CA PHE A 127 1.02 -17.99 -13.61
C PHE A 127 -0.03 -16.86 -13.64
N ALA A 128 -1.09 -16.99 -12.84
CA ALA A 128 -2.14 -15.98 -12.77
C ALA A 128 -1.61 -14.63 -12.22
N LEU A 129 -0.76 -14.67 -11.19
CA LEU A 129 -0.10 -13.48 -10.66
C LEU A 129 0.88 -12.87 -11.67
N GLY A 130 1.64 -13.69 -12.37
CA GLY A 130 2.53 -13.23 -13.44
C GLY A 130 1.77 -12.49 -14.53
N HIS A 131 0.62 -13.02 -14.96
CA HIS A 131 -0.23 -12.36 -15.95
C HIS A 131 -0.81 -11.03 -15.43
N LEU A 132 -1.30 -11.01 -14.18
CA LEU A 132 -1.86 -9.81 -13.56
C LEU A 132 -0.82 -8.71 -13.36
N THR A 133 0.41 -9.08 -13.03
CA THR A 133 1.50 -8.13 -12.68
C THR A 133 2.48 -7.89 -13.81
N SER A 134 2.36 -8.55 -14.94
CA SER A 134 3.36 -8.58 -16.03
C SER A 134 4.78 -8.95 -15.57
N LEU A 135 4.89 -9.60 -14.41
CA LEU A 135 6.14 -10.19 -13.94
C LEU A 135 6.28 -11.63 -14.47
N SER A 136 7.52 -12.08 -14.64
CA SER A 136 7.74 -13.48 -15.01
C SER A 136 7.26 -14.43 -13.90
N LYS A 137 6.77 -15.62 -14.29
CA LYS A 137 6.40 -16.68 -13.34
C LYS A 137 7.55 -16.97 -12.37
N ASN A 138 8.79 -16.96 -12.84
CA ASN A 138 9.97 -17.21 -12.02
C ASN A 138 10.17 -16.12 -10.95
N THR A 139 9.87 -14.86 -11.28
CA THR A 139 9.91 -13.76 -10.30
C THR A 139 8.88 -13.97 -9.19
N ILE A 140 7.66 -14.38 -9.55
CA ILE A 140 6.61 -14.66 -8.57
C ILE A 140 6.97 -15.88 -7.71
N ALA A 141 7.46 -16.96 -8.32
CA ALA A 141 7.89 -18.17 -7.61
C ALA A 141 9.02 -17.86 -6.59
N ALA A 142 10.03 -17.11 -7.01
CA ALA A 142 11.13 -16.69 -6.13
C ALA A 142 10.63 -15.80 -4.97
N ALA A 143 9.66 -14.92 -5.21
CA ALA A 143 9.05 -14.10 -4.17
C ALA A 143 8.25 -14.95 -3.17
N ARG A 144 7.51 -15.96 -3.64
CA ARG A 144 6.76 -16.90 -2.79
C ARG A 144 7.69 -17.73 -1.92
N GLU A 145 8.79 -18.22 -2.49
CA GLU A 145 9.82 -18.96 -1.77
C GLU A 145 10.47 -18.07 -0.68
N ALA A 146 10.80 -16.83 -1.01
CA ALA A 146 11.36 -15.87 -0.06
C ALA A 146 10.42 -15.59 1.11
N LEU A 147 9.10 -15.44 0.85
CA LEU A 147 8.09 -15.28 1.89
C LEU A 147 7.97 -16.53 2.77
N ALA A 148 7.96 -17.74 2.17
CA ALA A 148 7.90 -19.01 2.90
C ALA A 148 9.11 -19.23 3.80
N ASN A 149 10.27 -18.71 3.41
CA ASN A 149 11.53 -18.82 4.13
C ASN A 149 11.88 -17.56 4.96
N SER A 150 10.95 -16.61 5.09
CA SER A 150 11.22 -15.39 5.85
C SER A 150 11.45 -15.69 7.34
N PRO A 151 12.29 -14.88 8.03
CA PRO A 151 12.50 -15.04 9.47
C PRO A 151 11.20 -14.91 10.26
N GLU A 152 10.29 -14.04 9.83
CA GLU A 152 8.97 -13.81 10.42
C GLU A 152 8.11 -15.07 10.30
N LYS A 153 8.05 -15.66 9.11
CA LYS A 153 7.29 -16.90 8.87
C LYS A 153 7.83 -18.04 9.71
N ARG A 154 9.17 -18.22 9.78
CA ARG A 154 9.80 -19.26 10.63
C ARG A 154 9.48 -19.07 12.11
N ARG A 155 9.49 -17.81 12.61
CA ARG A 155 9.11 -17.51 14.00
C ARG A 155 7.63 -17.82 14.24
N ALA A 156 6.75 -17.42 13.31
CA ALA A 156 5.32 -17.70 13.42
C ALA A 156 5.05 -19.22 13.41
N ASP A 157 5.71 -19.99 12.54
CA ASP A 157 5.55 -21.44 12.47
C ASP A 157 6.11 -22.13 13.73
N ALA A 158 7.25 -21.66 14.25
CA ALA A 158 7.81 -22.16 15.51
C ALA A 158 6.89 -21.85 16.71
N PHE A 159 6.33 -20.64 16.76
CA PHE A 159 5.35 -20.28 17.77
C PHE A 159 4.09 -21.13 17.66
N ALA A 160 3.51 -21.27 16.47
CA ALA A 160 2.31 -22.07 16.23
C ALA A 160 2.54 -23.54 16.67
N LYS A 161 3.71 -24.11 16.36
CA LYS A 161 4.08 -25.46 16.77
C LYS A 161 4.18 -25.57 18.31
N ALA A 162 4.83 -24.61 18.97
CA ALA A 162 4.94 -24.57 20.42
C ALA A 162 3.57 -24.38 21.09
N TRP A 163 2.75 -23.48 20.56
CA TRP A 163 1.39 -23.22 21.03
C TRP A 163 0.49 -24.45 20.95
N ASN A 164 0.51 -25.16 19.81
CA ASN A 164 -0.31 -26.36 19.61
C ASN A 164 0.16 -27.55 20.46
N ALA A 165 1.36 -27.50 21.03
CA ALA A 165 1.87 -28.52 21.95
C ALA A 165 1.46 -28.28 23.41
N LEU A 166 0.90 -27.10 23.73
CA LEU A 166 0.39 -26.77 25.05
C LEU A 166 -1.00 -27.36 25.28
N SER A 167 -1.30 -27.73 26.54
CA SER A 167 -2.67 -28.04 26.93
C SER A 167 -3.55 -26.77 26.93
N GLU A 168 -4.88 -26.93 26.89
CA GLU A 168 -5.82 -25.82 27.02
C GLU A 168 -5.56 -24.95 28.25
N GLU A 169 -5.31 -25.57 29.40
CA GLU A 169 -4.99 -24.84 30.64
C GLU A 169 -3.70 -24.00 30.50
N GLN A 170 -2.68 -24.55 29.86
CA GLN A 170 -1.43 -23.83 29.61
C GLN A 170 -1.61 -22.67 28.62
N GLN A 171 -2.42 -22.87 27.59
CA GLN A 171 -2.76 -21.81 26.61
C GLN A 171 -3.52 -20.66 27.29
N VAL A 172 -4.53 -20.99 28.11
CA VAL A 172 -5.29 -20.01 28.88
C VAL A 172 -4.38 -19.25 29.85
N SER A 173 -3.53 -19.97 30.58
CA SER A 173 -2.57 -19.37 31.54
C SER A 173 -1.62 -18.39 30.82
N PHE A 174 -1.11 -18.76 29.64
CA PHE A 174 -0.25 -17.90 28.83
C PHE A 174 -0.97 -16.62 28.42
N VAL A 175 -2.21 -16.74 27.87
CA VAL A 175 -2.99 -15.58 27.43
C VAL A 175 -3.31 -14.65 28.61
N LEU A 176 -3.67 -15.20 29.78
CA LEU A 176 -3.95 -14.41 30.98
C LEU A 176 -2.71 -13.68 31.50
N ALA A 177 -1.54 -14.33 31.49
CA ALA A 177 -0.28 -13.74 31.92
C ALA A 177 0.16 -12.56 31.00
N HIS A 178 -0.15 -12.63 29.70
CA HIS A 178 0.30 -11.64 28.70
C HIS A 178 -0.86 -10.77 28.16
N ARG A 179 -2.02 -10.78 28.82
CA ARG A 179 -3.23 -10.12 28.31
C ARG A 179 -3.07 -8.61 28.05
N ALA A 180 -2.24 -7.94 28.87
CA ALA A 180 -1.98 -6.50 28.70
C ALA A 180 -1.20 -6.24 27.43
N ASP A 181 -0.11 -6.96 27.21
CA ASP A 181 0.74 -6.83 26.01
C ASP A 181 -0.05 -7.18 24.75
N ILE A 182 -0.85 -8.26 24.80
CA ILE A 182 -1.69 -8.68 23.65
C ILE A 182 -2.73 -7.61 23.34
N ARG A 183 -3.39 -7.03 24.34
CA ARG A 183 -4.38 -5.96 24.15
C ARG A 183 -3.72 -4.72 23.52
N ASP A 184 -2.56 -4.32 24.00
CA ASP A 184 -1.86 -3.14 23.50
C ASP A 184 -1.38 -3.37 22.04
N MET A 185 -0.94 -4.57 21.70
CA MET A 185 -0.61 -4.95 20.32
C MET A 185 -1.84 -4.89 19.40
N LEU A 186 -3.00 -5.44 19.83
CA LEU A 186 -4.23 -5.41 19.05
C LEU A 186 -4.74 -3.98 18.84
N ALA A 187 -4.60 -3.12 19.83
CA ALA A 187 -4.96 -1.71 19.73
C ALA A 187 -4.08 -0.96 18.70
N MET A 188 -2.78 -1.29 18.62
CA MET A 188 -1.87 -0.73 17.59
C MET A 188 -2.22 -1.19 16.17
N GLU A 189 -2.77 -2.40 16.02
CA GLU A 189 -3.20 -2.96 14.72
C GLU A 189 -4.63 -2.51 14.33
N GLY A 190 -5.31 -1.71 15.16
CA GLY A 190 -6.67 -1.23 14.89
C GLY A 190 -7.75 -2.31 15.00
N VAL A 191 -7.44 -3.44 15.66
CA VAL A 191 -8.41 -4.50 15.94
C VAL A 191 -9.22 -4.11 17.17
N SER A 192 -10.52 -3.77 16.98
CA SER A 192 -11.45 -3.55 18.08
C SER A 192 -11.69 -4.86 18.83
N THR A 193 -11.43 -4.88 20.13
CA THR A 193 -11.77 -5.98 21.05
C THR A 193 -13.18 -5.85 21.56
#